data_bd7f625f4eb1572ad988f10045ffa86b
#
_entry.id   bd7f625f4eb1572ad988f10045ffa86b
#
_cell.length_a   1.000
_cell.length_b   1.000
_cell.length_c   1.000
_cell.angle_alpha   90.00
_cell.angle_beta   90.00
_cell.angle_gamma   90.00
#
_symmetry.space_group_name_H-M   'P 1'
#
loop_
_entity.id
_entity.type
_entity.pdbx_description
1 polymer ?
#
loop_
_entity_poly.entity_id
_entity_poly.type
_entity_poly.pdbx_seq_one_letter_code
_entity_poly.pdbx_strand_id
1 'polypeptide(L)'
;MTDLAAQVTAALERGVLPSVIARGGAVRVAAASDGMVTLEVTGSPGAVFPLASRIEAMIRAAVPAVTAVRLISPGMNPAGPPPAGGGDLAGAARSIIDAEVNPAIAAHRGHVTVTGATGDGWVQIRLEGGCQGCSLAEVTIRQGIEPLLRSRLPGLTGVADVTDHEAGTDPFYSPEKR
;
A
#
# COMPACT_ATOMS: atom_id res chain seq x y z
N MET A 1 -14.03 -25.77 -16.58
CA MET A 1 -13.45 -25.11 -15.34
C MET A 1 -12.89 -23.79 -15.78
N THR A 2 -13.59 -22.71 -15.45
CA THR A 2 -13.15 -21.37 -15.84
C THR A 2 -11.90 -21.04 -15.01
N ASP A 3 -10.82 -20.70 -15.69
CA ASP A 3 -9.54 -20.40 -15.05
C ASP A 3 -9.69 -19.24 -14.07
N LEU A 4 -9.27 -19.42 -12.82
CA LEU A 4 -9.32 -18.41 -11.76
C LEU A 4 -8.64 -17.11 -12.21
N ALA A 5 -7.52 -17.23 -12.94
CA ALA A 5 -6.80 -16.08 -13.48
C ALA A 5 -7.66 -15.28 -14.48
N ALA A 6 -8.41 -15.95 -15.35
CA ALA A 6 -9.29 -15.30 -16.31
C ALA A 6 -10.44 -14.53 -15.63
N GLN A 7 -11.04 -15.12 -14.58
CA GLN A 7 -12.10 -14.47 -13.82
C GLN A 7 -11.59 -13.20 -13.11
N VAL A 8 -10.40 -13.29 -12.51
CA VAL A 8 -9.77 -12.15 -11.83
C VAL A 8 -9.37 -11.05 -12.82
N THR A 9 -8.81 -11.43 -13.98
CA THR A 9 -8.47 -10.46 -15.04
C THR A 9 -9.71 -9.69 -15.51
N ALA A 10 -10.81 -10.39 -15.76
CA ALA A 10 -12.06 -9.75 -16.15
C ALA A 10 -12.66 -8.85 -15.06
N ALA A 11 -12.46 -9.19 -13.78
CA ALA A 11 -12.87 -8.35 -12.65
C ALA A 11 -12.01 -7.08 -12.55
N LEU A 12 -10.69 -7.18 -12.74
CA LEU A 12 -9.77 -6.04 -12.76
C LEU A 12 -10.11 -5.06 -13.90
N GLU A 13 -10.33 -5.55 -15.10
CA GLU A 13 -10.66 -4.74 -16.29
C GLU A 13 -11.93 -3.92 -16.08
N ARG A 14 -12.96 -4.50 -15.48
CA ARG A 14 -14.25 -3.83 -15.25
C ARG A 14 -14.23 -2.86 -14.07
N GLY A 15 -13.40 -3.09 -13.07
CA GLY A 15 -13.50 -2.38 -11.79
C GLY A 15 -12.39 -1.36 -11.53
N VAL A 16 -11.13 -1.78 -11.53
CA VAL A 16 -10.02 -0.98 -10.98
C VAL A 16 -9.03 -0.52 -12.05
N LEU A 17 -8.88 -1.28 -13.13
CA LEU A 17 -7.87 -1.00 -14.14
C LEU A 17 -7.92 0.44 -14.68
N PRO A 18 -9.10 1.04 -14.95
CA PRO A 18 -9.19 2.44 -15.39
C PRO A 18 -8.62 3.41 -14.35
N SER A 19 -8.86 3.18 -13.07
CA SER A 19 -8.37 4.05 -11.98
C SER A 19 -6.85 3.91 -11.77
N VAL A 20 -6.31 2.73 -11.98
CA VAL A 20 -4.85 2.47 -11.90
C VAL A 20 -4.14 3.11 -13.08
N ILE A 21 -4.66 2.95 -14.29
CA ILE A 21 -4.11 3.55 -15.51
C ILE A 21 -4.13 5.08 -15.44
N ALA A 22 -5.22 5.67 -14.95
CA ALA A 22 -5.33 7.12 -14.78
C ALA A 22 -4.27 7.71 -13.84
N ARG A 23 -3.70 6.89 -12.97
CA ARG A 23 -2.61 7.26 -12.06
C ARG A 23 -1.21 6.83 -12.56
N GLY A 24 -1.11 6.41 -13.81
CA GLY A 24 0.16 6.00 -14.42
C GLY A 24 0.67 4.64 -13.96
N GLY A 25 -0.20 3.80 -13.39
CA GLY A 25 0.11 2.43 -13.01
C GLY A 25 -0.50 1.40 -13.95
N ALA A 26 -0.08 0.14 -13.79
CA ALA A 26 -0.75 -1.01 -14.38
C ALA A 26 -0.79 -2.17 -13.38
N VAL A 27 -1.81 -3.02 -13.47
CA VAL A 27 -1.96 -4.22 -12.67
C VAL A 27 -2.25 -5.39 -13.60
N ARG A 28 -1.54 -6.50 -13.41
CA ARG A 28 -1.78 -7.76 -14.13
C ARG A 28 -1.79 -8.95 -13.19
N VAL A 29 -2.50 -10.01 -13.56
CA VAL A 29 -2.44 -11.28 -12.83
C VAL A 29 -1.11 -11.96 -13.16
N ALA A 30 -0.28 -12.16 -12.15
CA ALA A 30 1.00 -12.87 -12.26
C ALA A 30 0.85 -14.37 -11.98
N ALA A 31 -0.02 -14.73 -11.02
CA ALA A 31 -0.35 -16.10 -10.69
C ALA A 31 -1.74 -16.20 -10.04
N ALA A 32 -2.42 -17.32 -10.19
CA ALA A 32 -3.65 -17.64 -9.48
C ALA A 32 -3.73 -19.14 -9.24
N SER A 33 -3.69 -19.57 -7.97
CA SER A 33 -3.81 -20.98 -7.57
C SER A 33 -4.38 -21.09 -6.16
N ASP A 34 -5.16 -22.14 -5.91
CA ASP A 34 -5.65 -22.48 -4.57
C ASP A 34 -6.36 -21.33 -3.82
N GLY A 35 -7.06 -20.47 -4.56
CA GLY A 35 -7.74 -19.30 -4.01
C GLY A 35 -6.81 -18.11 -3.71
N MET A 36 -5.50 -18.24 -3.90
CA MET A 36 -4.55 -17.15 -3.80
C MET A 36 -4.32 -16.52 -5.17
N VAL A 37 -4.42 -15.21 -5.24
CA VAL A 37 -4.15 -14.44 -6.46
C VAL A 37 -2.96 -13.52 -6.21
N THR A 38 -1.95 -13.62 -7.08
CA THR A 38 -0.81 -12.71 -7.08
C THR A 38 -0.94 -11.74 -8.25
N LEU A 39 -0.99 -10.46 -7.93
CA LEU A 39 -1.05 -9.37 -8.89
C LEU A 39 0.29 -8.68 -8.97
N GLU A 40 0.83 -8.56 -10.17
CA GLU A 40 1.99 -7.72 -10.42
C GLU A 40 1.53 -6.29 -10.72
N VAL A 41 2.13 -5.36 -10.00
CA VAL A 41 1.80 -3.94 -10.07
C VAL A 41 2.99 -3.18 -10.62
N THR A 42 2.78 -2.45 -11.73
CA THR A 42 3.75 -1.53 -12.32
C THR A 42 3.31 -0.08 -12.11
N GLY A 43 4.26 0.82 -11.96
CA GLY A 43 4.01 2.24 -11.70
C GLY A 43 4.59 2.71 -10.38
N SER A 44 4.38 3.97 -10.02
CA SER A 44 4.87 4.46 -8.73
C SER A 44 4.08 3.81 -7.59
N PRO A 45 4.74 3.34 -6.53
CA PRO A 45 4.07 2.72 -5.38
C PRO A 45 2.96 3.61 -4.81
N GLY A 46 3.18 4.92 -4.70
CA GLY A 46 2.18 5.88 -4.24
C GLY A 46 0.93 6.00 -5.11
N ALA A 47 0.99 5.54 -6.38
CA ALA A 47 -0.17 5.54 -7.26
C ALA A 47 -1.07 4.31 -7.09
N VAL A 48 -0.51 3.18 -6.68
CA VAL A 48 -1.20 1.88 -6.71
C VAL A 48 -1.50 1.33 -5.33
N PHE A 49 -0.61 1.51 -4.35
CA PHE A 49 -0.83 1.00 -2.99
C PHE A 49 -2.08 1.56 -2.29
N PRO A 50 -2.49 2.83 -2.46
CA PRO A 50 -3.76 3.32 -1.93
C PRO A 50 -4.97 2.56 -2.48
N LEU A 51 -4.83 1.92 -3.64
CA LEU A 51 -5.88 1.10 -4.25
C LEU A 51 -5.83 -0.37 -3.82
N ALA A 52 -4.81 -0.81 -3.10
CA ALA A 52 -4.59 -2.22 -2.75
C ALA A 52 -5.79 -2.85 -2.04
N SER A 53 -6.28 -2.21 -0.98
CA SER A 53 -7.45 -2.70 -0.22
C SER A 53 -8.72 -2.71 -1.07
N ARG A 54 -8.87 -1.73 -1.96
CA ARG A 54 -10.01 -1.63 -2.89
C ARG A 54 -9.93 -2.70 -3.97
N ILE A 55 -8.73 -2.98 -4.49
CA ILE A 55 -8.47 -4.07 -5.44
C ILE A 55 -8.83 -5.41 -4.80
N GLU A 56 -8.36 -5.65 -3.59
CA GLU A 56 -8.62 -6.88 -2.84
C GLU A 56 -10.12 -7.07 -2.57
N ALA A 57 -10.79 -6.04 -2.02
CA ALA A 57 -12.22 -6.09 -1.73
C ALA A 57 -13.06 -6.35 -3.00
N MET A 58 -12.73 -5.69 -4.10
CA MET A 58 -13.42 -5.86 -5.36
C MET A 58 -13.22 -7.26 -5.95
N ILE A 59 -11.99 -7.78 -5.93
CA ILE A 59 -11.70 -9.13 -6.43
C ILE A 59 -12.46 -10.18 -5.61
N ARG A 60 -12.44 -10.09 -4.28
CA ARG A 60 -13.18 -11.00 -3.40
C ARG A 60 -14.70 -10.94 -3.64
N ALA A 61 -15.24 -9.73 -3.89
CA ALA A 61 -16.65 -9.58 -4.20
C ALA A 61 -17.03 -10.15 -5.57
N ALA A 62 -16.15 -10.01 -6.58
CA ALA A 62 -16.40 -10.48 -7.94
C ALA A 62 -16.09 -11.98 -8.14
N VAL A 63 -15.13 -12.52 -7.37
CA VAL A 63 -14.66 -13.89 -7.49
C VAL A 63 -14.58 -14.53 -6.10
N PRO A 64 -15.67 -15.11 -5.58
CA PRO A 64 -15.72 -15.66 -4.22
C PRO A 64 -14.73 -16.79 -3.94
N ALA A 65 -14.19 -17.41 -5.00
CA ALA A 65 -13.14 -18.42 -4.89
C ALA A 65 -11.78 -17.84 -4.46
N VAL A 66 -11.61 -16.51 -4.46
CA VAL A 66 -10.39 -15.85 -4.03
C VAL A 66 -10.42 -15.65 -2.51
N THR A 67 -9.49 -16.30 -1.82
CA THR A 67 -9.32 -16.21 -0.36
C THR A 67 -8.27 -15.20 0.03
N ALA A 68 -7.25 -14.98 -0.82
CA ALA A 68 -6.18 -14.02 -0.57
C ALA A 68 -5.70 -13.34 -1.87
N VAL A 69 -5.34 -12.08 -1.77
CA VAL A 69 -4.74 -11.28 -2.85
C VAL A 69 -3.37 -10.79 -2.40
N ARG A 70 -2.36 -11.02 -3.21
CA ARG A 70 -0.99 -10.57 -2.99
C ARG A 70 -0.58 -9.60 -4.09
N LEU A 71 -0.01 -8.48 -3.72
CA LEU A 71 0.57 -7.52 -4.66
C LEU A 71 2.09 -7.68 -4.69
N ILE A 72 2.68 -7.74 -5.88
CA ILE A 72 4.13 -7.81 -6.10
C ILE A 72 4.59 -6.76 -7.11
N SER A 73 5.86 -6.36 -6.99
CA SER A 73 6.52 -5.52 -7.99
C SER A 73 7.05 -6.34 -9.18
N PRO A 74 7.29 -5.71 -10.35
CA PRO A 74 7.86 -6.40 -11.51
C PRO A 74 9.18 -7.10 -11.18
N GLY A 75 9.33 -8.33 -11.68
CA GLY A 75 10.53 -9.13 -11.46
C GLY A 75 10.53 -9.97 -10.16
N MET A 76 9.53 -9.83 -9.30
CA MET A 76 9.39 -10.70 -8.13
C MET A 76 8.77 -12.05 -8.51
N ASN A 77 9.27 -13.14 -7.92
CA ASN A 77 8.74 -14.48 -8.16
C ASN A 77 7.29 -14.61 -7.61
N PRO A 78 6.28 -14.78 -8.44
CA PRO A 78 4.88 -14.90 -8.00
C PRO A 78 4.62 -16.14 -7.15
N ALA A 79 5.38 -17.23 -7.36
CA ALA A 79 5.26 -18.50 -6.64
C ALA A 79 6.23 -18.60 -5.44
N GLY A 80 7.05 -17.57 -5.20
CA GLY A 80 7.98 -17.56 -4.08
C GLY A 80 7.23 -17.55 -2.74
N PRO A 81 7.82 -18.14 -1.67
CA PRO A 81 7.28 -17.99 -0.33
C PRO A 81 7.14 -16.48 -0.02
N PRO A 82 6.16 -16.07 0.80
CA PRO A 82 6.14 -14.71 1.29
C PRO A 82 7.53 -14.43 1.86
N PRO A 83 8.18 -13.32 1.47
CA PRO A 83 9.57 -13.08 1.87
C PRO A 83 9.64 -13.08 3.39
N ALA A 84 10.51 -13.94 3.92
CA ALA A 84 10.71 -14.14 5.34
C ALA A 84 11.32 -12.91 6.07
N GLY A 85 11.59 -11.83 5.33
CA GLY A 85 12.17 -10.61 5.84
C GLY A 85 11.21 -9.46 6.13
N GLY A 86 9.95 -9.53 5.64
CA GLY A 86 9.01 -8.42 5.81
C GLY A 86 8.51 -8.24 7.25
N GLY A 87 8.47 -9.29 8.03
CA GLY A 87 8.01 -9.23 9.42
C GLY A 87 8.95 -8.46 10.35
N ASP A 88 10.24 -8.62 10.17
CA ASP A 88 11.25 -7.91 10.95
C ASP A 88 11.34 -6.43 10.53
N LEU A 89 11.32 -6.15 9.22
CA LEU A 89 11.33 -4.78 8.71
C LEU A 89 10.09 -3.99 9.13
N ALA A 90 8.91 -4.61 9.08
CA ALA A 90 7.67 -3.98 9.53
C ALA A 90 7.67 -3.72 11.04
N GLY A 91 8.17 -4.67 11.83
CA GLY A 91 8.32 -4.51 13.28
C GLY A 91 9.31 -3.42 13.65
N ALA A 92 10.47 -3.40 13.01
CA ALA A 92 11.48 -2.36 13.20
C ALA A 92 10.97 -0.97 12.78
N ALA A 93 10.30 -0.87 11.63
CA ALA A 93 9.69 0.38 11.17
C ALA A 93 8.62 0.88 12.14
N ARG A 94 7.77 -0.02 12.67
CA ARG A 94 6.75 0.32 13.66
C ARG A 94 7.37 0.91 14.92
N SER A 95 8.41 0.27 15.44
CA SER A 95 9.10 0.74 16.64
C SER A 95 9.67 2.16 16.46
N ILE A 96 10.24 2.46 15.30
CA ILE A 96 10.78 3.79 14.99
C ILE A 96 9.65 4.82 14.85
N ILE A 97 8.58 4.48 14.13
CA ILE A 97 7.44 5.37 13.92
C ILE A 97 6.77 5.70 15.25
N ASP A 98 6.56 4.72 16.12
CA ASP A 98 5.94 4.93 17.44
C ASP A 98 6.83 5.75 18.38
N ALA A 99 8.15 5.61 18.29
CA ALA A 99 9.08 6.31 19.15
C ALA A 99 9.40 7.74 18.66
N GLU A 100 9.51 7.99 17.37
CA GLU A 100 10.04 9.23 16.82
C GLU A 100 9.04 10.02 15.98
N VAL A 101 8.14 9.35 15.22
CA VAL A 101 7.21 10.02 14.31
C VAL A 101 5.89 10.37 15.01
N ASN A 102 5.24 9.39 15.64
CA ASN A 102 3.93 9.58 16.25
C ASN A 102 3.93 10.68 17.33
N PRO A 103 4.95 10.79 18.22
CA PRO A 103 5.02 11.90 19.16
C PRO A 103 5.15 13.26 18.48
N ALA A 104 5.89 13.34 17.36
CA ALA A 104 6.11 14.60 16.64
C ALA A 104 4.84 15.10 15.93
N ILE A 105 4.01 14.19 15.41
CA ILE A 105 2.77 14.54 14.70
C ILE A 105 1.52 14.57 15.58
N ALA A 106 1.63 14.17 16.84
CA ALA A 106 0.52 14.19 17.79
C ALA A 106 -0.09 15.59 17.98
N ALA A 107 0.73 16.65 17.90
CA ALA A 107 0.26 18.04 17.93
C ALA A 107 -0.72 18.39 16.80
N HIS A 108 -0.64 17.66 15.68
CA HIS A 108 -1.53 17.78 14.52
C HIS A 108 -2.71 16.80 14.59
N ARG A 109 -2.91 16.13 15.72
CA ARG A 109 -3.91 15.06 15.89
C ARG A 109 -3.72 13.94 14.85
N GLY A 110 -2.50 13.80 14.34
CA GLY A 110 -2.12 12.79 13.36
C GLY A 110 -1.53 11.56 14.02
N HIS A 111 -1.66 10.44 13.34
CA HIS A 111 -1.03 9.19 13.71
C HIS A 111 -0.61 8.42 12.46
N VAL A 112 0.48 7.66 12.55
CA VAL A 112 0.96 6.79 11.48
C VAL A 112 0.99 5.36 11.99
N THR A 113 0.33 4.47 11.26
CA THR A 113 0.34 3.03 11.53
C THR A 113 1.10 2.30 10.44
N VAL A 114 2.04 1.43 10.81
CA VAL A 114 2.66 0.50 9.86
C VAL A 114 1.72 -0.68 9.63
N THR A 115 1.23 -0.80 8.42
CA THR A 115 0.32 -1.88 8.02
C THR A 115 1.06 -3.14 7.57
N GLY A 116 2.29 -3.00 7.09
CA GLY A 116 3.11 -4.13 6.66
C GLY A 116 4.44 -3.70 6.04
N ALA A 117 5.19 -4.69 5.61
CA ALA A 117 6.35 -4.50 4.74
C ALA A 117 6.38 -5.58 3.66
N THR A 118 6.92 -5.22 2.50
CA THR A 118 7.09 -6.15 1.39
C THR A 118 8.51 -6.70 1.40
N GLY A 119 8.72 -7.83 0.74
CA GLY A 119 10.03 -8.47 0.75
C GLY A 119 11.10 -7.79 -0.09
N ASP A 120 10.70 -6.86 -0.92
CA ASP A 120 11.57 -5.96 -1.67
C ASP A 120 11.94 -4.69 -0.88
N GLY A 121 11.60 -4.66 0.41
CA GLY A 121 12.03 -3.61 1.34
C GLY A 121 11.12 -2.37 1.39
N TRP A 122 9.89 -2.44 0.88
CA TRP A 122 8.93 -1.35 1.05
C TRP A 122 8.16 -1.50 2.36
N VAL A 123 8.06 -0.42 3.13
CA VAL A 123 7.22 -0.32 4.32
C VAL A 123 5.92 0.38 3.94
N GLN A 124 4.80 -0.26 4.27
CA GLN A 124 3.46 0.27 4.04
C GLN A 124 2.98 0.99 5.31
N ILE A 125 2.55 2.23 5.14
CA ILE A 125 2.03 3.03 6.24
C ILE A 125 0.63 3.54 5.92
N ARG A 126 -0.16 3.76 6.98
CA ARG A 126 -1.44 4.44 6.93
C ARG A 126 -1.38 5.67 7.81
N LEU A 127 -1.83 6.78 7.26
CA LEU A 127 -2.00 8.04 7.97
C LEU A 127 -3.42 8.13 8.54
N GLU A 128 -3.55 8.54 9.79
CA GLU A 128 -4.82 8.62 10.51
C GLU A 128 -4.98 9.99 11.16
N GLY A 129 -6.22 10.32 11.53
CA GLY A 129 -6.55 11.59 12.17
C GLY A 129 -6.21 12.81 11.29
N GLY A 130 -5.56 13.82 11.84
CA GLY A 130 -5.22 15.05 11.13
C GLY A 130 -4.28 14.88 9.93
N CYS A 131 -3.63 13.73 9.78
CA CYS A 131 -2.80 13.40 8.62
C CYS A 131 -3.60 12.78 7.47
N GLN A 132 -4.77 12.19 7.72
CA GLN A 132 -5.61 11.61 6.70
C GLN A 132 -6.31 12.73 5.90
N GLY A 133 -6.11 12.75 4.58
CA GLY A 133 -6.63 13.82 3.70
C GLY A 133 -5.88 15.16 3.81
N CYS A 134 -4.81 15.23 4.61
CA CYS A 134 -4.01 16.44 4.76
C CYS A 134 -3.24 16.76 3.46
N SER A 135 -3.26 18.02 3.01
CA SER A 135 -2.54 18.45 1.80
C SER A 135 -1.01 18.35 1.91
N LEU A 136 -0.48 18.21 3.13
CA LEU A 136 0.95 18.03 3.40
C LEU A 136 1.34 16.59 3.71
N ALA A 137 0.42 15.63 3.58
CA ALA A 137 0.68 14.22 3.89
C ALA A 137 1.89 13.68 3.11
N GLU A 138 1.95 13.93 1.80
CA GLU A 138 3.07 13.47 0.95
C GLU A 138 4.41 14.11 1.36
N VAL A 139 4.41 15.39 1.72
CA VAL A 139 5.61 16.09 2.21
C VAL A 139 6.10 15.47 3.52
N THR A 140 5.19 15.17 4.44
CA THR A 140 5.52 14.51 5.72
C THR A 140 6.16 13.15 5.48
N ILE A 141 5.64 12.37 4.55
CA ILE A 141 6.20 11.06 4.22
C ILE A 141 7.58 11.19 3.58
N ARG A 142 7.71 11.98 2.51
CA ARG A 142 8.94 12.06 1.71
C ARG A 142 10.06 12.81 2.40
N GLN A 143 9.76 13.83 3.17
CA GLN A 143 10.78 14.67 3.83
C GLN A 143 11.00 14.33 5.30
N GLY A 144 10.05 13.64 5.94
CA GLY A 144 10.13 13.26 7.34
C GLY A 144 10.32 11.76 7.53
N ILE A 145 9.28 10.98 7.21
CA ILE A 145 9.21 9.56 7.57
C ILE A 145 10.21 8.71 6.78
N GLU A 146 10.23 8.85 5.46
CA GLU A 146 11.08 8.02 4.59
C GLU A 146 12.58 8.22 4.85
N PRO A 147 13.12 9.46 4.95
CA PRO A 147 14.53 9.67 5.30
C PRO A 147 14.90 9.14 6.68
N LEU A 148 14.01 9.30 7.68
CA LEU A 148 14.23 8.77 9.02
C LEU A 148 14.34 7.24 8.97
N LEU A 149 13.37 6.57 8.37
CA LEU A 149 13.39 5.11 8.26
C LEU A 149 14.59 4.61 7.46
N ARG A 150 14.97 5.27 6.37
CA ARG A 150 16.17 4.91 5.58
C ARG A 150 17.46 5.02 6.39
N SER A 151 17.55 6.01 7.28
CA SER A 151 18.74 6.19 8.13
C SER A 151 18.89 5.08 9.18
N ARG A 152 17.80 4.41 9.55
CA ARG A 152 17.76 3.41 10.62
C ARG A 152 17.60 1.98 10.10
N LEU A 153 17.08 1.80 8.89
CA LEU A 153 16.74 0.51 8.29
C LEU A 153 17.50 0.31 6.97
N PRO A 154 18.68 -0.32 6.98
CA PRO A 154 19.52 -0.48 5.78
C PRO A 154 18.84 -1.26 4.64
N GLY A 155 17.82 -2.09 4.96
CA GLY A 155 17.06 -2.86 3.98
C GLY A 155 15.82 -2.13 3.42
N LEU A 156 15.60 -0.86 3.79
CA LEU A 156 14.46 -0.11 3.32
C LEU A 156 14.66 0.38 1.87
N THR A 157 13.78 -0.04 0.98
CA THR A 157 13.70 0.47 -0.40
C THR A 157 12.89 1.77 -0.47
N GLY A 158 11.81 1.86 0.32
CA GLY A 158 10.97 3.05 0.37
C GLY A 158 9.77 2.89 1.29
N VAL A 159 8.97 3.96 1.36
CA VAL A 159 7.73 4.02 2.13
C VAL A 159 6.55 4.20 1.18
N ALA A 160 5.55 3.35 1.32
CA ALA A 160 4.31 3.40 0.54
C ALA A 160 3.14 3.83 1.44
N ASP A 161 2.47 4.88 1.04
CA ASP A 161 1.23 5.33 1.68
C ASP A 161 0.05 4.52 1.17
N VAL A 162 -0.62 3.81 2.07
CA VAL A 162 -1.84 3.03 1.79
C VAL A 162 -3.09 3.68 2.39
N THR A 163 -3.03 4.96 2.70
CA THR A 163 -4.12 5.72 3.31
C THR A 163 -5.24 5.96 2.31
N ASP A 164 -6.47 5.78 2.74
CA ASP A 164 -7.63 6.33 2.05
C ASP A 164 -7.79 7.81 2.45
N HIS A 165 -7.20 8.70 1.67
CA HIS A 165 -7.23 10.13 1.95
C HIS A 165 -8.60 10.77 1.70
N GLU A 166 -9.45 10.14 0.87
CA GLU A 166 -10.79 10.65 0.58
C GLU A 166 -11.74 10.44 1.77
N ALA A 167 -11.46 9.44 2.61
CA ALA A 167 -12.22 9.18 3.82
C ALA A 167 -11.83 10.08 5.02
N GLY A 168 -10.85 10.97 4.86
CA GLY A 168 -10.41 11.89 5.91
C GLY A 168 -11.47 12.94 6.22
N THR A 169 -11.91 13.02 7.47
CA THR A 169 -12.98 13.94 7.91
C THR A 169 -12.48 15.19 8.61
N ASP A 170 -11.23 15.19 9.10
CA ASP A 170 -10.66 16.28 9.89
C ASP A 170 -9.17 16.51 9.58
N PRO A 171 -8.81 16.80 8.31
CA PRO A 171 -7.41 17.01 7.94
C PRO A 171 -6.84 18.27 8.59
N PHE A 172 -5.60 18.18 9.08
CA PHE A 172 -4.93 19.34 9.71
C PHE A 172 -4.74 20.51 8.75
N TYR A 173 -4.41 20.21 7.47
CA TYR A 173 -4.42 21.17 6.38
C TYR A 173 -5.42 20.71 5.32
N SER A 174 -6.51 21.44 5.16
CA SER A 174 -7.51 21.14 4.14
C SER A 174 -6.99 21.44 2.72
N PRO A 175 -7.29 20.61 1.73
CA PRO A 175 -6.93 20.86 0.32
C PRO A 175 -7.52 22.15 -0.27
N GLU A 176 -8.63 22.64 0.30
CA GLU A 176 -9.36 23.82 -0.21
C GLU A 176 -8.71 25.18 0.13
N LYS A 177 -7.60 25.18 0.87
CA LYS A 177 -6.86 26.42 1.23
C LYS A 177 -5.68 26.69 0.30
N ARG A 178 -5.85 26.46 -0.99
CA ARG A 178 -4.93 26.91 -2.05
C ARG A 178 -5.50 28.10 -2.80
#